data_1b3668f936dd9d13ae43c040a12314d6
#
_entry.id   1b3668f936dd9d13ae43c040a12314d6
#
_cell.length_a   1.000
_cell.length_b   1.000
_cell.length_c   1.000
_cell.angle_alpha   90.00
_cell.angle_beta   90.00
_cell.angle_gamma   90.00
#
_symmetry.space_group_name_H-M   'P 1'
#
loop_
_entity.id
_entity.type
_entity.pdbx_description
1 polymer ?
#
loop_
_entity_poly.entity_id
_entity_poly.type
_entity_poly.pdbx_seq_one_letter_code
_entity_poly.pdbx_strand_id
1 'polypeptide(L)'
;MRFIELYPSNVKIELGTVHFSAESIIRYAEKFDPQPFHLDAAAAKNSIFEGLCASGWQTSASWMKCFLGYWVQEVARLRAEGIEPPKLGPSPGFRNLKWLRPVYAGDDVTYFTTMTASRPLASRPGMHMNTTLNEGVNQHGKAVVTFESNVLEFE
;
A
#
# COMPACT_ATOMS: atom_id res chain seq x y z
N MET A 1 -0.58 5.63 23.39
CA MET A 1 -1.41 6.27 22.33
C MET A 1 -1.87 5.19 21.37
N ARG A 2 -3.13 5.22 20.99
CA ARG A 2 -3.70 4.28 20.04
C ARG A 2 -3.57 4.81 18.61
N PHE A 3 -3.56 3.89 17.64
CA PHE A 3 -3.46 4.25 16.22
C PHE A 3 -4.57 5.20 15.77
N ILE A 4 -5.82 4.98 16.24
CA ILE A 4 -6.95 5.87 15.93
C ILE A 4 -6.84 7.27 16.54
N GLU A 5 -6.11 7.43 17.64
CA GLU A 5 -5.87 8.74 18.26
C GLU A 5 -4.83 9.52 17.45
N LEU A 6 -3.86 8.82 16.89
CA LEU A 6 -2.83 9.40 16.03
C LEU A 6 -3.39 9.72 14.62
N TYR A 7 -4.19 8.82 14.09
CA TYR A 7 -4.80 8.92 12.76
C TYR A 7 -6.32 8.82 12.86
N PRO A 8 -7.01 9.96 13.05
CA PRO A 8 -8.47 9.97 13.14
C PRO A 8 -9.13 9.36 11.90
N SER A 9 -10.28 8.71 12.11
CA SER A 9 -11.03 8.09 11.03
C SER A 9 -11.34 9.06 9.89
N ASN A 10 -11.24 8.56 8.66
CA ASN A 10 -11.49 9.30 7.42
C ASN A 10 -10.48 10.42 7.10
N VAL A 11 -9.33 10.44 7.77
CA VAL A 11 -8.22 11.31 7.40
C VAL A 11 -7.27 10.53 6.49
N LYS A 12 -7.08 11.04 5.27
CA LYS A 12 -6.18 10.43 4.28
C LYS A 12 -4.74 10.84 4.58
N ILE A 13 -3.86 9.83 4.68
CA ILE A 13 -2.44 10.00 4.99
C ILE A 13 -1.63 9.59 3.76
N GLU A 14 -0.76 10.48 3.30
CA GLU A 14 0.19 10.18 2.23
C GLU A 14 1.38 9.40 2.80
N LEU A 15 1.70 8.28 2.17
CA LEU A 15 2.76 7.36 2.62
C LEU A 15 4.06 7.54 1.85
N GLY A 16 3.99 7.99 0.61
CA GLY A 16 5.11 8.17 -0.28
C GLY A 16 4.79 7.84 -1.73
N THR A 17 5.76 8.10 -2.61
CA THR A 17 5.65 7.90 -4.06
C THR A 17 6.69 6.89 -4.53
N VAL A 18 6.30 5.99 -5.43
CA VAL A 18 7.18 5.02 -6.08
C VAL A 18 7.21 5.30 -7.57
N HIS A 19 8.42 5.43 -8.13
CA HIS A 19 8.65 5.46 -9.56
C HIS A 19 8.74 4.04 -10.11
N PHE A 20 7.88 3.70 -11.08
CA PHE A 20 7.86 2.40 -11.72
C PHE A 20 8.71 2.42 -12.98
N SER A 21 10.01 2.22 -12.85
CA SER A 21 10.90 2.10 -14.00
C SER A 21 10.66 0.79 -14.76
N ALA A 22 10.93 0.80 -16.07
CA ALA A 22 10.86 -0.43 -16.88
C ALA A 22 11.71 -1.55 -16.27
N GLU A 23 12.92 -1.21 -15.78
CA GLU A 23 13.83 -2.16 -15.14
C GLU A 23 13.21 -2.79 -13.88
N SER A 24 12.58 -1.98 -13.02
CA SER A 24 11.96 -2.51 -11.79
C SER A 24 10.75 -3.39 -12.09
N ILE A 25 9.95 -3.03 -13.09
CA ILE A 25 8.79 -3.80 -13.54
C ILE A 25 9.22 -5.19 -14.02
N ILE A 26 10.22 -5.24 -14.90
CA ILE A 26 10.74 -6.49 -15.45
C ILE A 26 11.38 -7.36 -14.36
N ARG A 27 12.20 -6.77 -13.49
CA ARG A 27 12.86 -7.48 -12.38
C ARG A 27 11.86 -8.11 -11.42
N TYR A 28 10.78 -7.42 -11.09
CA TYR A 28 9.71 -7.98 -10.26
C TYR A 28 9.01 -9.14 -10.99
N ALA A 29 8.64 -8.92 -12.24
CA ALA A 29 7.89 -9.89 -13.04
C ALA A 29 8.66 -11.18 -13.27
N GLU A 30 9.96 -11.12 -13.52
CA GLU A 30 10.83 -12.30 -13.68
C GLU A 30 10.74 -13.25 -12.49
N LYS A 31 10.54 -12.71 -11.28
CA LYS A 31 10.49 -13.50 -10.05
C LYS A 31 9.08 -13.92 -9.66
N PHE A 32 8.08 -13.08 -9.89
CA PHE A 32 6.77 -13.25 -9.26
C PHE A 32 5.59 -13.29 -10.24
N ASP A 33 5.75 -12.78 -11.46
CA ASP A 33 4.64 -12.71 -12.43
C ASP A 33 5.19 -12.64 -13.87
N PRO A 34 5.78 -13.73 -14.38
CA PRO A 34 6.48 -13.74 -15.66
C PRO A 34 5.54 -13.79 -16.87
N GLN A 35 4.62 -12.87 -16.95
CA GLN A 35 3.73 -12.70 -18.11
C GLN A 35 4.36 -11.73 -19.13
N PRO A 36 4.15 -11.95 -20.45
CA PRO A 36 4.85 -11.18 -21.49
C PRO A 36 4.71 -9.66 -21.39
N PHE A 37 3.53 -9.16 -21.04
CA PHE A 37 3.27 -7.71 -20.93
C PHE A 37 3.91 -7.05 -19.70
N HIS A 38 4.52 -7.84 -18.80
CA HIS A 38 5.34 -7.37 -17.68
C HIS A 38 6.85 -7.57 -17.90
N LEU A 39 7.23 -8.35 -18.92
CA LEU A 39 8.62 -8.75 -19.16
C LEU A 39 9.27 -8.08 -20.36
N ASP A 40 8.48 -7.75 -21.38
CA ASP A 40 9.00 -7.32 -22.69
C ASP A 40 8.14 -6.19 -23.26
N ALA A 41 8.77 -5.05 -23.55
CA ALA A 41 8.07 -3.87 -24.06
C ALA A 41 7.45 -4.09 -25.44
N ALA A 42 8.09 -4.89 -26.30
CA ALA A 42 7.56 -5.19 -27.64
C ALA A 42 6.34 -6.11 -27.56
N ALA A 43 6.40 -7.15 -26.72
CA ALA A 43 5.26 -8.03 -26.46
C ALA A 43 4.10 -7.26 -25.81
N ALA A 44 4.41 -6.40 -24.84
CA ALA A 44 3.42 -5.57 -24.15
C ALA A 44 2.69 -4.62 -25.09
N LYS A 45 3.39 -4.02 -26.05
CA LYS A 45 2.79 -3.14 -27.07
C LYS A 45 1.71 -3.82 -27.90
N ASN A 46 1.84 -5.12 -28.13
CA ASN A 46 0.88 -5.94 -28.87
C ASN A 46 -0.17 -6.59 -27.96
N SER A 47 -0.17 -6.29 -26.67
CA SER A 47 -1.16 -6.76 -25.69
C SER A 47 -2.32 -5.77 -25.56
N ILE A 48 -3.33 -6.17 -24.77
CA ILE A 48 -4.45 -5.28 -24.41
C ILE A 48 -4.03 -4.02 -23.65
N PHE A 49 -2.84 -4.04 -23.05
CA PHE A 49 -2.29 -2.90 -22.30
C PHE A 49 -1.58 -1.89 -23.20
N GLU A 50 -1.20 -2.27 -24.42
CA GLU A 50 -0.52 -1.42 -25.39
C GLU A 50 0.82 -0.82 -24.91
N GLY A 51 1.41 -1.39 -23.87
CA GLY A 51 2.66 -0.95 -23.29
C GLY A 51 3.09 -1.78 -22.08
N LEU A 52 4.37 -1.73 -21.75
CA LEU A 52 4.94 -2.41 -20.59
C LEU A 52 4.31 -1.87 -19.31
N CYS A 53 3.70 -2.75 -18.54
CA CYS A 53 3.05 -2.40 -17.28
C CYS A 53 3.47 -3.31 -16.13
N ALA A 54 3.41 -2.77 -14.92
CA ALA A 54 3.70 -3.49 -13.70
C ALA A 54 2.67 -4.59 -13.43
N SER A 55 3.12 -5.71 -12.86
CA SER A 55 2.22 -6.65 -12.21
C SER A 55 1.38 -5.94 -11.15
N GLY A 56 0.11 -6.25 -11.08
CA GLY A 56 -0.75 -5.74 -10.01
C GLY A 56 -0.21 -6.08 -8.62
N TRP A 57 0.45 -7.22 -8.47
CA TRP A 57 1.10 -7.60 -7.22
C TRP A 57 2.28 -6.70 -6.87
N GLN A 58 3.03 -6.21 -7.85
CA GLN A 58 4.07 -5.21 -7.62
C GLN A 58 3.46 -3.89 -7.15
N THR A 59 2.38 -3.46 -7.79
CA THR A 59 1.64 -2.25 -7.42
C THR A 59 1.15 -2.34 -5.98
N SER A 60 0.58 -3.47 -5.57
CA SER A 60 0.12 -3.71 -4.20
C SER A 60 1.28 -3.79 -3.19
N ALA A 61 2.34 -4.52 -3.51
CA ALA A 61 3.51 -4.66 -2.64
C ALA A 61 4.24 -3.32 -2.40
N SER A 62 4.22 -2.43 -3.37
CA SER A 62 4.80 -1.09 -3.25
C SER A 62 4.08 -0.22 -2.23
N TRP A 63 2.77 -0.42 -2.04
CA TRP A 63 2.05 0.21 -0.93
C TRP A 63 2.63 -0.20 0.42
N MET A 64 2.88 -1.49 0.63
CA MET A 64 3.46 -1.98 1.89
C MET A 64 4.85 -1.39 2.14
N LYS A 65 5.67 -1.27 1.10
CA LYS A 65 6.99 -0.63 1.20
C LYS A 65 6.87 0.84 1.64
N CYS A 66 5.94 1.58 1.06
CA CYS A 66 5.68 2.97 1.44
C CYS A 66 5.15 3.07 2.89
N PHE A 67 4.20 2.21 3.25
CA PHE A 67 3.65 2.17 4.61
C PHE A 67 4.73 1.92 5.66
N LEU A 68 5.57 0.91 5.46
CA LEU A 68 6.65 0.60 6.40
C LEU A 68 7.69 1.71 6.47
N GLY A 69 8.05 2.31 5.35
CA GLY A 69 8.96 3.46 5.32
C GLY A 69 8.42 4.66 6.08
N TYR A 70 7.16 5.00 5.86
CA TYR A 70 6.45 6.04 6.60
C TYR A 70 6.38 5.72 8.11
N TRP A 71 5.98 4.48 8.46
CA TRP A 71 5.80 4.06 9.85
C TRP A 71 7.10 4.13 10.66
N VAL A 72 8.22 3.73 10.09
CA VAL A 72 9.54 3.84 10.74
C VAL A 72 9.87 5.29 11.08
N GLN A 73 9.61 6.22 10.17
CA GLN A 73 9.84 7.65 10.39
C GLN A 73 8.89 8.21 11.46
N GLU A 74 7.63 7.79 11.40
CA GLU A 74 6.60 8.24 12.35
C GLU A 74 6.89 7.74 13.78
N VAL A 75 7.31 6.50 13.93
CA VAL A 75 7.75 5.96 15.22
C VAL A 75 8.92 6.76 15.79
N ALA A 76 9.90 7.10 14.95
CA ALA A 76 11.04 7.91 15.37
C ALA A 76 10.61 9.33 15.81
N ARG A 77 9.70 9.94 15.06
CA ARG A 77 9.13 11.27 15.40
C ARG A 77 8.41 11.25 16.74
N LEU A 78 7.50 10.29 16.93
CA LEU A 78 6.71 10.16 18.17
C LEU A 78 7.62 9.98 19.40
N ARG A 79 8.62 9.11 19.29
CA ARG A 79 9.59 8.91 20.38
C ARG A 79 10.39 10.16 20.71
N ALA A 80 10.77 10.92 19.68
CA ALA A 80 11.46 12.20 19.90
C ALA A 80 10.60 13.24 20.64
N GLU A 81 9.29 13.14 20.50
CA GLU A 81 8.30 13.96 21.20
C GLU A 81 7.90 13.38 22.57
N GLY A 82 8.50 12.25 22.99
CA GLY A 82 8.17 11.59 24.24
C GLY A 82 6.84 10.83 24.22
N ILE A 83 6.34 10.52 23.05
CA ILE A 83 5.07 9.81 22.85
C ILE A 83 5.38 8.34 22.53
N GLU A 84 4.78 7.42 23.31
CA GLU A 84 4.90 5.98 23.00
C GLU A 84 4.04 5.65 21.77
N PRO A 85 4.67 5.12 20.70
CA PRO A 85 3.94 4.78 19.48
C PRO A 85 2.92 3.66 19.67
N PRO A 86 1.83 3.60 18.86
CA PRO A 86 0.95 2.45 18.82
C PRO A 86 1.70 1.16 18.51
N LYS A 87 1.34 0.08 19.21
CA LYS A 87 1.96 -1.24 19.02
C LYS A 87 1.20 -2.01 17.96
N LEU A 88 1.53 -1.77 16.70
CA LEU A 88 0.92 -2.48 15.58
C LEU A 88 1.43 -3.92 15.51
N GLY A 89 0.50 -4.84 15.31
CA GLY A 89 0.75 -6.27 15.13
C GLY A 89 0.58 -6.72 13.68
N PRO A 90 0.44 -8.03 13.47
CA PRO A 90 0.25 -8.58 12.13
C PRO A 90 -1.09 -8.19 11.53
N SER A 91 -1.13 -8.19 10.20
CA SER A 91 -2.38 -8.12 9.44
C SER A 91 -2.91 -9.53 9.21
N PRO A 92 -4.17 -9.83 9.57
CA PRO A 92 -4.77 -11.13 9.27
C PRO A 92 -5.19 -11.26 7.79
N GLY A 93 -5.13 -10.18 7.02
CA GLY A 93 -5.48 -10.20 5.60
C GLY A 93 -6.02 -8.88 5.07
N PHE A 94 -6.45 -8.95 3.83
CA PHE A 94 -7.04 -7.83 3.10
C PHE A 94 -8.25 -8.30 2.30
N ARG A 95 -9.07 -7.35 1.83
CA ARG A 95 -10.23 -7.61 0.99
C ARG A 95 -10.44 -6.48 -0.03
N ASN A 96 -11.33 -6.74 -0.99
CA ASN A 96 -11.73 -5.77 -2.01
C ASN A 96 -10.55 -5.18 -2.79
N LEU A 97 -9.53 -6.01 -3.07
CA LEU A 97 -8.40 -5.61 -3.91
C LEU A 97 -8.89 -5.43 -5.34
N LYS A 98 -8.64 -4.23 -5.87
CA LYS A 98 -8.95 -3.88 -7.26
C LYS A 98 -7.75 -3.18 -7.88
N TRP A 99 -7.31 -3.68 -9.02
CA TRP A 99 -6.37 -3.02 -9.90
C TRP A 99 -7.19 -2.27 -10.95
N LEU A 100 -7.39 -0.98 -10.73
CA LEU A 100 -8.34 -0.17 -11.49
C LEU A 100 -7.80 0.29 -12.84
N ARG A 101 -6.47 0.45 -12.92
CA ARG A 101 -5.74 0.88 -14.13
C ARG A 101 -4.36 0.25 -14.16
N PRO A 102 -3.80 -0.04 -15.35
CA PRO A 102 -2.41 -0.44 -15.46
C PRO A 102 -1.48 0.65 -14.93
N VAL A 103 -0.38 0.23 -14.32
CA VAL A 103 0.74 1.11 -13.98
C VAL A 103 1.81 0.88 -15.05
N TYR A 104 2.04 1.87 -15.89
CA TYR A 104 2.98 1.79 -17.00
C TYR A 104 4.41 2.11 -16.59
N ALA A 105 5.37 1.61 -17.35
CA ALA A 105 6.76 2.00 -17.20
C ALA A 105 6.89 3.52 -17.31
N GLY A 106 7.52 4.15 -16.31
CA GLY A 106 7.66 5.60 -16.19
C GLY A 106 6.62 6.27 -15.29
N ASP A 107 5.58 5.55 -14.86
CA ASP A 107 4.57 6.11 -13.94
C ASP A 107 5.13 6.32 -12.54
N ASP A 108 4.63 7.37 -11.90
CA ASP A 108 4.80 7.65 -10.48
C ASP A 108 3.49 7.38 -9.76
N VAL A 109 3.52 6.50 -8.77
CA VAL A 109 2.34 6.17 -7.96
C VAL A 109 2.55 6.66 -6.53
N THR A 110 1.66 7.53 -6.09
CA THR A 110 1.61 8.01 -4.71
C THR A 110 0.61 7.17 -3.93
N TYR A 111 1.05 6.66 -2.78
CA TYR A 111 0.26 5.76 -1.96
C TYR A 111 -0.31 6.45 -0.73
N PHE A 112 -1.52 6.03 -0.36
CA PHE A 112 -2.26 6.59 0.77
C PHE A 112 -2.85 5.47 1.63
N THR A 113 -3.08 5.80 2.89
CA THR A 113 -3.91 5.01 3.80
C THR A 113 -4.91 5.91 4.52
N THR A 114 -6.09 5.38 4.78
CA THR A 114 -7.14 6.08 5.53
C THR A 114 -7.73 5.11 6.54
N MET A 115 -7.67 5.42 7.83
CA MET A 115 -8.35 4.61 8.82
C MET A 115 -9.87 4.76 8.67
N THR A 116 -10.56 3.64 8.54
CA THR A 116 -12.03 3.61 8.40
C THR A 116 -12.73 3.11 9.64
N ALA A 117 -12.11 2.23 10.42
CA ALA A 117 -12.67 1.70 11.65
C ALA A 117 -11.58 1.22 12.61
N SER A 118 -11.89 1.26 13.90
CA SER A 118 -11.12 0.62 14.97
C SER A 118 -12.09 0.02 15.98
N ARG A 119 -11.93 -1.26 16.29
CA ARG A 119 -12.81 -1.94 17.23
C ARG A 119 -12.04 -2.86 18.16
N PRO A 120 -12.44 -2.98 19.45
CA PRO A 120 -11.87 -3.97 20.33
C PRO A 120 -12.21 -5.39 19.84
N LEU A 121 -11.32 -6.34 20.12
CA LEU A 121 -11.56 -7.75 19.88
C LEU A 121 -12.16 -8.40 21.13
N ALA A 122 -13.43 -8.84 21.04
CA ALA A 122 -14.11 -9.50 22.17
C ALA A 122 -13.39 -10.78 22.62
N SER A 123 -12.79 -11.51 21.69
CA SER A 123 -12.06 -12.76 21.96
C SER A 123 -10.66 -12.55 22.56
N ARG A 124 -10.13 -11.34 22.54
CA ARG A 124 -8.76 -11.01 23.02
C ARG A 124 -8.74 -9.62 23.65
N PRO A 125 -9.03 -9.52 24.96
CA PRO A 125 -8.94 -8.24 25.68
C PRO A 125 -7.55 -7.61 25.52
N GLY A 126 -7.50 -6.28 25.40
CA GLY A 126 -6.26 -5.55 25.14
C GLY A 126 -5.80 -5.55 23.68
N MET A 127 -6.65 -6.04 22.77
CA MET A 127 -6.38 -6.00 21.33
C MET A 127 -7.48 -5.28 20.57
N HIS A 128 -7.08 -4.54 19.56
CA HIS A 128 -7.98 -3.86 18.64
C HIS A 128 -7.70 -4.29 17.20
N MET A 129 -8.75 -4.29 16.40
CA MET A 129 -8.66 -4.47 14.96
C MET A 129 -8.89 -3.11 14.29
N ASN A 130 -7.88 -2.62 13.62
CA ASN A 130 -7.95 -1.42 12.81
C ASN A 130 -8.19 -1.81 11.36
N THR A 131 -9.12 -1.13 10.70
CA THR A 131 -9.41 -1.32 9.27
C THR A 131 -8.99 -0.06 8.53
N THR A 132 -8.27 -0.22 7.42
CA THR A 132 -7.82 0.88 6.59
C THR A 132 -8.25 0.69 5.14
N LEU A 133 -8.58 1.79 4.47
CA LEU A 133 -8.67 1.86 3.02
C LEU A 133 -7.33 2.34 2.49
N ASN A 134 -6.76 1.59 1.55
CA ASN A 134 -5.46 1.85 0.96
C ASN A 134 -5.61 2.13 -0.53
N GLU A 135 -4.86 3.11 -1.03
CA GLU A 135 -4.99 3.59 -2.39
C GLU A 135 -3.61 3.88 -2.99
N GLY A 136 -3.49 3.64 -4.29
CA GLY A 136 -2.39 4.14 -5.11
C GLY A 136 -2.95 5.03 -6.22
N VAL A 137 -2.34 6.18 -6.45
CA VAL A 137 -2.80 7.18 -7.43
C VAL A 137 -1.63 7.56 -8.32
N ASN A 138 -1.82 7.53 -9.65
CA ASN A 138 -0.76 7.89 -10.59
C ASN A 138 -0.56 9.41 -10.69
N GLN A 139 0.43 9.85 -11.47
CA GLN A 139 0.76 11.26 -11.68
C GLN A 139 -0.36 12.08 -12.35
N HIS A 140 -1.37 11.42 -12.90
CA HIS A 140 -2.55 12.06 -13.49
C HIS A 140 -3.72 12.17 -12.51
N GLY A 141 -3.52 11.85 -11.23
CA GLY A 141 -4.56 11.88 -10.21
C GLY A 141 -5.58 10.73 -10.35
N LYS A 142 -5.23 9.64 -11.04
CA LYS A 142 -6.11 8.48 -11.26
C LYS A 142 -5.74 7.34 -10.32
N ALA A 143 -6.74 6.78 -9.64
CA ALA A 143 -6.55 5.61 -8.82
C ALA A 143 -6.16 4.41 -9.69
N VAL A 144 -5.09 3.72 -9.29
CA VAL A 144 -4.57 2.51 -9.97
C VAL A 144 -4.82 1.25 -9.15
N VAL A 145 -4.83 1.35 -7.83
CA VAL A 145 -5.11 0.25 -6.91
C VAL A 145 -5.89 0.76 -5.71
N THR A 146 -6.83 -0.05 -5.24
CA THR A 146 -7.52 0.14 -3.96
C THR A 146 -7.68 -1.21 -3.26
N PHE A 147 -7.57 -1.22 -1.95
CA PHE A 147 -7.88 -2.39 -1.12
C PHE A 147 -8.12 -1.98 0.33
N GLU A 148 -8.83 -2.81 1.06
CA GLU A 148 -9.00 -2.67 2.49
C GLU A 148 -8.09 -3.67 3.21
N SER A 149 -7.42 -3.24 4.27
CA SER A 149 -6.64 -4.14 5.13
C SER A 149 -7.05 -4.02 6.58
N ASN A 150 -6.79 -5.09 7.31
CA ASN A 150 -6.93 -5.13 8.75
C ASN A 150 -5.54 -5.22 9.38
N VAL A 151 -5.34 -4.54 10.49
CA VAL A 151 -4.11 -4.65 11.28
C VAL A 151 -4.45 -4.73 12.77
N LEU A 152 -3.81 -5.66 13.45
CA LEU A 152 -3.94 -5.78 14.89
C LEU A 152 -3.15 -4.67 15.59
N GLU A 153 -3.66 -4.22 16.72
CA GLU A 153 -3.02 -3.29 17.62
C GLU A 153 -3.10 -3.82 19.04
N PHE A 154 -2.00 -3.75 19.76
CA PHE A 154 -1.90 -4.16 21.16
C PHE A 154 -1.89 -2.93 22.08
N GLU A 155 -2.56 -3.03 23.22
CA GLU A 155 -2.47 -2.05 24.31
C GLU A 155 -1.11 -2.06 25.01
#